data_0b8cd8de2676d3922fd9120ae4b4309f
#
_entry.id   0b8cd8de2676d3922fd9120ae4b4309f
#
_cell.length_a   1.000
_cell.length_b   1.000
_cell.length_c   1.000
_cell.angle_alpha   90.00
_cell.angle_beta   90.00
_cell.angle_gamma   90.00
#
_symmetry.space_group_name_H-M   'P 1'
#
loop_
_entity.id
_entity.type
_entity.pdbx_description
1 polymer ?
#
loop_
_entity_poly.entity_id
_entity_poly.type
_entity_poly.pdbx_seq_one_letter_code
_entity_poly.pdbx_strand_id
1 'polypeptide(L)'
;ADCILAECGSNEWFGKIAPAIVIEPGVSVTANVFSYVSKIYQVKEIAGQTFLTTDGTVFDVKPTMHSNNLPYAFYAHKSDSETMWANLVGSTCMEKDVILTDIAVPASIAHGDYVRIDGVGAYTIVLSPTFINYLSPIIELKDGKAIEIRRRQNIADVISLYKI
;
A
#
# COMPACT_ATOMS: atom_id res chain seq x y z
N ALA A 1 -12.45 3.65 -21.51
CA ALA A 1 -13.00 4.62 -22.47
C ALA A 1 -14.24 4.05 -23.16
N ASP A 2 -14.15 2.90 -23.81
CA ASP A 2 -15.21 2.34 -24.66
C ASP A 2 -16.53 2.09 -23.90
N CYS A 3 -16.47 1.57 -22.67
CA CYS A 3 -17.66 1.38 -21.85
C CYS A 3 -18.38 2.72 -21.52
N ILE A 4 -17.61 3.77 -21.22
CA ILE A 4 -18.16 5.10 -20.94
C ILE A 4 -18.81 5.68 -22.20
N LEU A 5 -18.13 5.58 -23.33
CA LEU A 5 -18.64 6.07 -24.62
C LEU A 5 -19.89 5.32 -25.06
N ALA A 6 -19.94 3.98 -24.86
CA ALA A 6 -21.11 3.17 -25.16
C ALA A 6 -22.30 3.56 -24.29
N GLU A 7 -22.10 3.73 -22.98
CA GLU A 7 -23.17 4.14 -22.06
C GLU A 7 -23.67 5.56 -22.37
N CYS A 8 -22.77 6.50 -22.65
CA CYS A 8 -23.13 7.84 -23.07
C CYS A 8 -23.88 7.85 -24.41
N GLY A 9 -23.49 7.01 -25.36
CA GLY A 9 -24.11 6.89 -26.66
C GLY A 9 -25.53 6.31 -26.61
N SER A 10 -25.86 5.51 -25.60
CA SER A 10 -27.21 4.96 -25.37
C SER A 10 -28.19 5.99 -24.76
N ASN A 11 -27.68 7.10 -24.26
CA ASN A 11 -28.49 8.11 -23.57
C ASN A 11 -28.93 9.22 -24.53
N GLU A 12 -30.24 9.31 -24.75
CA GLU A 12 -30.84 10.29 -25.69
C GLU A 12 -30.51 11.74 -25.33
N TRP A 13 -30.50 12.08 -24.04
CA TRP A 13 -30.13 13.41 -23.55
C TRP A 13 -28.70 13.76 -23.92
N PHE A 14 -27.78 12.81 -23.70
CA PHE A 14 -26.37 12.99 -24.00
C PHE A 14 -26.13 13.20 -25.51
N GLY A 15 -26.81 12.43 -26.33
CA GLY A 15 -26.73 12.57 -27.79
C GLY A 15 -27.27 13.93 -28.31
N LYS A 16 -28.25 14.51 -27.63
CA LYS A 16 -28.81 15.82 -27.99
C LYS A 16 -27.92 17.00 -27.63
N ILE A 17 -27.24 16.94 -26.47
CA ILE A 17 -26.38 18.02 -25.95
C ILE A 17 -24.95 17.87 -26.46
N ALA A 18 -24.51 16.63 -26.70
CA ALA A 18 -23.12 16.28 -27.07
C ALA A 18 -22.04 17.00 -26.22
N PRO A 19 -22.08 16.88 -24.88
CA PRO A 19 -21.13 17.56 -24.02
C PRO A 19 -19.72 17.02 -24.22
N ALA A 20 -18.71 17.84 -23.97
CA ALA A 20 -17.34 17.36 -23.89
C ALA A 20 -17.17 16.46 -22.67
N ILE A 21 -16.56 15.29 -22.85
CA ILE A 21 -16.17 14.39 -21.75
C ILE A 21 -14.71 14.62 -21.43
N VAL A 22 -14.45 15.00 -20.19
CA VAL A 22 -13.06 15.07 -19.65
C VAL A 22 -12.88 13.88 -18.72
N ILE A 23 -11.81 13.10 -18.95
CA ILE A 23 -11.46 11.95 -18.12
C ILE A 23 -10.14 12.28 -17.44
N GLU A 24 -10.12 12.22 -16.11
CA GLU A 24 -8.91 12.40 -15.28
C GLU A 24 -8.55 11.06 -14.63
N PRO A 25 -7.90 10.12 -15.36
CA PRO A 25 -7.53 8.82 -14.82
C PRO A 25 -6.39 8.99 -13.81
N GLY A 26 -6.63 8.61 -12.59
CA GLY A 26 -5.65 8.62 -11.50
C GLY A 26 -5.36 7.21 -11.00
N VAL A 27 -6.02 6.81 -9.91
CA VAL A 27 -5.89 5.51 -9.24
C VAL A 27 -6.04 4.34 -10.21
N SER A 28 -6.99 4.39 -11.14
CA SER A 28 -7.25 3.32 -12.12
C SER A 28 -6.08 3.01 -13.05
N VAL A 29 -5.16 3.95 -13.25
CA VAL A 29 -3.99 3.75 -14.12
C VAL A 29 -2.76 3.35 -13.31
N THR A 30 -2.57 3.92 -12.12
CA THR A 30 -1.30 3.83 -11.38
C THR A 30 -1.35 2.87 -10.19
N ALA A 31 -2.53 2.54 -9.65
CA ALA A 31 -2.61 1.73 -8.43
C ALA A 31 -1.86 0.39 -8.55
N ASN A 32 -2.11 -0.35 -9.62
CA ASN A 32 -1.59 -1.70 -9.79
C ASN A 32 -0.12 -1.76 -10.30
N VAL A 33 0.54 -0.61 -10.44
CA VAL A 33 1.95 -0.58 -10.89
C VAL A 33 2.90 -1.01 -9.78
N PHE A 34 2.51 -0.80 -8.50
CA PHE A 34 3.34 -1.09 -7.35
C PHE A 34 2.66 -2.01 -6.35
N SER A 35 3.49 -2.85 -5.73
CA SER A 35 3.18 -3.58 -4.51
C SER A 35 4.16 -3.17 -3.41
N TYR A 36 3.70 -3.10 -2.18
CA TYR A 36 4.55 -2.86 -1.02
C TYR A 36 4.80 -4.18 -0.29
N VAL A 37 6.06 -4.47 0.01
CA VAL A 37 6.46 -5.65 0.77
C VAL A 37 7.04 -5.19 2.09
N SER A 38 6.51 -5.73 3.18
CA SER A 38 6.93 -5.38 4.54
C SER A 38 7.16 -6.64 5.37
N LYS A 39 8.10 -6.56 6.29
CA LYS A 39 8.46 -7.63 7.21
C LYS A 39 7.65 -7.53 8.50
N ILE A 40 7.15 -8.65 8.99
CA ILE A 40 6.48 -8.73 10.28
C ILE A 40 7.53 -8.71 11.40
N TYR A 41 7.45 -7.72 12.28
CA TYR A 41 8.33 -7.59 13.44
C TYR A 41 7.78 -8.25 14.67
N GLN A 42 6.46 -8.20 14.86
CA GLN A 42 5.85 -8.72 16.07
C GLN A 42 4.40 -9.11 15.83
N VAL A 43 3.98 -10.16 16.54
CA VAL A 43 2.58 -10.56 16.71
C VAL A 43 2.24 -10.38 18.17
N LYS A 44 1.22 -9.59 18.47
CA LYS A 44 0.75 -9.31 19.83
C LYS A 44 -0.75 -9.47 19.95
N GLU A 45 -1.20 -9.96 21.09
CA GLU A 45 -2.58 -9.87 21.50
C GLU A 45 -2.75 -8.76 22.55
N ILE A 46 -3.68 -7.84 22.31
CA ILE A 46 -3.99 -6.72 23.20
C ILE A 46 -5.52 -6.62 23.29
N ALA A 47 -6.05 -6.75 24.50
CA ALA A 47 -7.49 -6.67 24.77
C ALA A 47 -8.33 -7.62 23.88
N GLY A 48 -7.85 -8.82 23.62
CA GLY A 48 -8.53 -9.83 22.79
C GLY A 48 -8.47 -9.58 21.28
N GLN A 49 -7.65 -8.63 20.83
CA GLN A 49 -7.37 -8.37 19.42
C GLN A 49 -5.92 -8.69 19.08
N THR A 50 -5.70 -9.33 17.95
CA THR A 50 -4.35 -9.60 17.43
C THR A 50 -3.86 -8.46 16.56
N PHE A 51 -2.64 -8.04 16.81
CA PHE A 51 -1.92 -7.00 16.04
C PHE A 51 -0.62 -7.56 15.47
N LEU A 52 -0.41 -7.35 14.19
CA LEU A 52 0.84 -7.60 13.48
C LEU A 52 1.56 -6.26 13.28
N THR A 53 2.69 -6.07 13.93
CA THR A 53 3.53 -4.88 13.70
C THR A 53 4.51 -5.16 12.57
N THR A 54 4.62 -4.25 11.61
CA THR A 54 5.51 -4.37 10.45
C THR A 54 6.59 -3.27 10.46
N ASP A 55 7.62 -3.41 9.63
CA ASP A 55 8.66 -2.39 9.42
C ASP A 55 8.22 -1.23 8.52
N GLY A 56 7.02 -1.32 7.95
CA GLY A 56 6.40 -0.26 7.18
C GLY A 56 5.50 0.66 8.00
N THR A 57 4.83 1.56 7.29
CA THR A 57 3.86 2.49 7.87
C THR A 57 2.66 2.64 6.95
N VAL A 58 1.56 3.19 7.47
CA VAL A 58 0.39 3.53 6.66
C VAL A 58 0.73 4.45 5.49
N PHE A 59 1.76 5.28 5.63
CA PHE A 59 2.22 6.18 4.58
C PHE A 59 2.88 5.46 3.39
N ASP A 60 3.48 4.31 3.62
CA ASP A 60 4.06 3.48 2.55
C ASP A 60 3.00 2.78 1.70
N VAL A 61 1.75 2.71 2.18
CA VAL A 61 0.67 1.94 1.56
C VAL A 61 -0.50 2.82 1.13
N LYS A 62 -0.99 3.65 2.05
CA LYS A 62 -2.15 4.53 1.83
C LYS A 62 -1.97 5.87 2.53
N PRO A 63 -1.11 6.74 1.98
CA PRO A 63 -0.77 8.03 2.60
C PRO A 63 -1.97 8.97 2.77
N THR A 64 -3.06 8.74 2.04
CA THR A 64 -4.34 9.45 2.21
C THR A 64 -5.18 8.92 3.37
N MET A 65 -4.70 7.88 4.07
CA MET A 65 -5.33 7.27 5.26
C MET A 65 -6.79 6.84 5.07
N HIS A 66 -7.17 6.38 3.88
CA HIS A 66 -8.49 5.82 3.66
C HIS A 66 -8.68 4.51 4.43
N SER A 67 -9.92 4.18 4.80
CA SER A 67 -10.24 3.01 5.64
C SER A 67 -10.24 1.69 4.88
N ASN A 68 -10.34 1.69 3.56
CA ASN A 68 -10.44 0.47 2.77
C ASN A 68 -9.15 -0.35 2.85
N ASN A 69 -9.28 -1.66 3.07
CA ASN A 69 -8.18 -2.59 2.91
C ASN A 69 -7.83 -2.74 1.43
N LEU A 70 -6.53 -2.72 1.13
CA LEU A 70 -6.01 -3.08 -0.19
C LEU A 70 -5.83 -4.61 -0.28
N PRO A 71 -5.73 -5.20 -1.48
CA PRO A 71 -5.39 -6.60 -1.64
C PRO A 71 -4.05 -6.93 -0.98
N TYR A 72 -3.97 -8.07 -0.32
CA TYR A 72 -2.77 -8.48 0.42
C TYR A 72 -2.52 -9.98 0.32
N ALA A 73 -1.27 -10.38 0.53
CA ALA A 73 -0.85 -11.77 0.66
C ALA A 73 0.25 -11.89 1.72
N PHE A 74 0.17 -12.93 2.55
CA PHE A 74 1.21 -13.25 3.53
C PHE A 74 2.15 -14.33 2.99
N TYR A 75 3.41 -14.23 3.36
CA TYR A 75 4.47 -15.19 3.05
C TYR A 75 5.08 -15.65 4.38
N ALA A 76 4.50 -16.71 4.94
CA ALA A 76 4.94 -17.30 6.19
C ALA A 76 5.97 -18.39 5.94
N HIS A 77 6.94 -18.52 6.83
CA HIS A 77 7.94 -19.60 6.79
C HIS A 77 7.32 -20.98 7.06
N LYS A 78 6.23 -21.02 7.81
CA LYS A 78 5.47 -22.24 8.05
C LYS A 78 4.18 -22.19 7.25
N SER A 79 3.90 -23.28 6.54
CA SER A 79 2.61 -23.46 5.90
C SER A 79 1.57 -23.85 6.95
N ASP A 80 0.47 -23.11 6.99
CA ASP A 80 -0.67 -23.39 7.85
C ASP A 80 -1.96 -23.27 7.05
N SER A 81 -2.91 -24.15 7.30
CA SER A 81 -4.25 -24.08 6.73
C SER A 81 -5.22 -23.29 7.63
N GLU A 82 -4.83 -23.06 8.88
CA GLU A 82 -5.64 -22.30 9.83
C GLU A 82 -5.38 -20.80 9.67
N THR A 83 -6.43 -20.03 9.89
CA THR A 83 -6.38 -18.57 9.85
C THR A 83 -6.90 -17.97 11.14
N MET A 84 -6.38 -16.80 11.48
CA MET A 84 -6.89 -15.97 12.58
C MET A 84 -7.16 -14.55 12.07
N TRP A 85 -7.95 -13.79 12.82
CA TRP A 85 -8.22 -12.39 12.52
C TRP A 85 -7.19 -11.48 13.19
N ALA A 86 -6.71 -10.50 12.48
CA ALA A 86 -5.72 -9.56 12.98
C ALA A 86 -5.82 -8.18 12.33
N ASN A 87 -5.15 -7.19 12.94
CA ASN A 87 -4.90 -5.87 12.39
C ASN A 87 -3.42 -5.75 12.03
N LEU A 88 -3.10 -5.25 10.84
CA LEU A 88 -1.74 -4.91 10.45
C LEU A 88 -1.47 -3.45 10.77
N VAL A 89 -0.48 -3.18 11.61
CA VAL A 89 -0.11 -1.84 12.07
C VAL A 89 1.34 -1.53 11.70
N GLY A 90 1.62 -0.26 11.49
CA GLY A 90 2.96 0.21 11.16
C GLY A 90 3.89 0.32 12.36
N SER A 91 5.09 0.82 12.11
CA SER A 91 6.17 0.95 13.09
C SER A 91 6.27 2.33 13.75
N THR A 92 5.37 3.25 13.43
CA THR A 92 5.41 4.60 14.00
C THR A 92 4.64 4.68 15.32
N CYS A 93 4.84 5.79 16.05
CA CYS A 93 4.12 6.05 17.30
C CYS A 93 2.71 6.65 17.07
N MET A 94 2.25 6.74 15.82
CA MET A 94 0.93 7.29 15.52
C MET A 94 -0.16 6.26 15.79
N GLU A 95 -1.19 6.65 16.53
CA GLU A 95 -2.39 5.83 16.76
C GLU A 95 -3.08 5.42 15.45
N LYS A 96 -3.00 6.27 14.43
CA LYS A 96 -3.60 6.02 13.11
C LYS A 96 -2.68 5.25 12.14
N ASP A 97 -1.54 4.75 12.61
CA ASP A 97 -0.64 3.94 11.77
C ASP A 97 -1.18 2.51 11.61
N VAL A 98 -2.42 2.42 11.11
CA VAL A 98 -3.13 1.16 10.84
C VAL A 98 -3.17 0.95 9.34
N ILE A 99 -2.51 -0.11 8.89
CA ILE A 99 -2.35 -0.42 7.47
C ILE A 99 -3.54 -1.21 6.95
N LEU A 100 -3.90 -2.31 7.62
CA LEU A 100 -5.06 -3.14 7.29
C LEU A 100 -5.82 -3.47 8.58
N THR A 101 -7.14 -3.54 8.51
CA THR A 101 -8.01 -3.84 9.66
C THR A 101 -8.84 -5.09 9.41
N ASP A 102 -9.04 -5.88 10.47
CA ASP A 102 -9.89 -7.07 10.43
C ASP A 102 -9.59 -7.97 9.22
N ILE A 103 -8.34 -8.41 9.13
CA ILE A 103 -7.83 -9.24 8.03
C ILE A 103 -7.62 -10.68 8.48
N ALA A 104 -7.88 -11.63 7.59
CA ALA A 104 -7.54 -13.03 7.79
C ALA A 104 -6.03 -13.24 7.51
N VAL A 105 -5.33 -13.79 8.49
CA VAL A 105 -3.89 -14.06 8.42
C VAL A 105 -3.62 -15.53 8.76
N PRO A 106 -2.54 -16.16 8.25
CA PRO A 106 -2.15 -17.51 8.68
C PRO A 106 -1.97 -17.54 10.20
N ALA A 107 -2.50 -18.55 10.88
CA ALA A 107 -2.34 -18.69 12.32
C ALA A 107 -0.86 -18.89 12.74
N SER A 108 -0.02 -19.38 11.82
CA SER A 108 1.40 -19.58 12.01
C SER A 108 2.25 -18.33 11.78
N ILE A 109 1.64 -17.19 11.41
CA ILE A 109 2.36 -15.95 11.12
C ILE A 109 3.23 -15.52 12.31
N ALA A 110 4.49 -15.15 12.06
CA ALA A 110 5.47 -14.89 13.09
C ALA A 110 6.45 -13.76 12.72
N HIS A 111 7.29 -13.41 13.69
CA HIS A 111 8.43 -12.51 13.41
C HIS A 111 9.29 -13.04 12.27
N GLY A 112 9.59 -12.20 11.31
CA GLY A 112 10.42 -12.53 10.16
C GLY A 112 9.65 -12.90 8.90
N ASP A 113 8.36 -13.18 9.00
CA ASP A 113 7.48 -13.38 7.86
C ASP A 113 7.22 -12.06 7.12
N TYR A 114 6.58 -12.15 5.95
CA TYR A 114 6.35 -10.98 5.10
C TYR A 114 4.88 -10.85 4.73
N VAL A 115 4.47 -9.61 4.51
CA VAL A 115 3.22 -9.26 3.87
C VAL A 115 3.51 -8.47 2.59
N ARG A 116 2.79 -8.80 1.52
CA ARG A 116 2.72 -8.00 0.29
C ARG A 116 1.34 -7.35 0.23
N ILE A 117 1.32 -6.07 -0.08
CA ILE A 117 0.10 -5.28 -0.25
C ILE A 117 0.13 -4.74 -1.67
N ASP A 118 -0.89 -5.05 -2.45
CA ASP A 118 -0.99 -4.67 -3.85
C ASP A 118 -1.83 -3.40 -4.04
N GLY A 119 -1.70 -2.76 -5.20
CA GLY A 119 -2.48 -1.57 -5.52
C GLY A 119 -2.00 -0.28 -4.84
N VAL A 120 -0.73 -0.20 -4.47
CA VAL A 120 -0.15 0.95 -3.76
C VAL A 120 0.48 2.02 -4.67
N GLY A 121 0.31 1.94 -5.99
CA GLY A 121 0.97 2.87 -6.93
C GLY A 121 0.40 4.29 -6.94
N ALA A 122 -0.86 4.47 -6.53
CA ALA A 122 -1.49 5.78 -6.54
C ALA A 122 -1.15 6.57 -5.28
N TYR A 123 -0.64 7.78 -5.47
CA TYR A 123 -0.28 8.75 -4.42
C TYR A 123 0.90 8.36 -3.52
N THR A 124 1.22 7.09 -3.34
CA THR A 124 2.18 6.59 -2.35
C THR A 124 3.55 7.22 -2.52
N ILE A 125 4.11 7.24 -3.74
CA ILE A 125 5.45 7.78 -3.99
C ILE A 125 5.53 9.30 -3.74
N VAL A 126 4.46 10.04 -4.01
CA VAL A 126 4.45 11.51 -3.99
C VAL A 126 3.93 12.09 -2.67
N LEU A 127 3.16 11.32 -1.90
CA LEU A 127 2.58 11.79 -0.65
C LEU A 127 3.17 11.14 0.61
N SER A 128 4.06 10.15 0.47
CA SER A 128 4.71 9.53 1.64
C SER A 128 5.64 10.53 2.31
N PRO A 129 5.38 10.94 3.56
CA PRO A 129 6.26 11.83 4.31
C PRO A 129 7.45 11.06 4.87
N THR A 130 8.53 11.78 5.15
CA THR A 130 9.64 11.29 5.97
C THR A 130 9.28 11.46 7.45
N PHE A 131 8.50 10.55 8.00
CA PHE A 131 8.09 10.58 9.40
C PHE A 131 8.57 9.30 10.09
N ILE A 132 9.51 9.42 11.04
CA ILE A 132 10.20 8.33 11.77
C ILE A 132 11.01 7.43 10.82
N ASN A 133 10.43 6.98 9.73
CA ASN A 133 11.07 6.15 8.72
C ASN A 133 11.53 6.98 7.51
N TYR A 134 12.61 6.54 6.88
CA TYR A 134 13.04 7.03 5.57
C TYR A 134 12.17 6.42 4.46
N LEU A 135 12.08 7.12 3.33
CA LEU A 135 11.38 6.59 2.16
C LEU A 135 11.96 5.24 1.75
N SER A 136 11.08 4.29 1.53
CA SER A 136 11.41 2.92 1.14
C SER A 136 12.08 2.85 -0.24
N PRO A 137 12.98 1.89 -0.50
CA PRO A 137 13.54 1.69 -1.83
C PRO A 137 12.46 1.27 -2.82
N ILE A 138 12.72 1.48 -4.12
CA ILE A 138 11.87 1.00 -5.21
C ILE A 138 12.70 0.03 -6.04
N ILE A 139 12.18 -1.17 -6.21
CA ILE A 139 12.81 -2.25 -6.96
C ILE A 139 11.89 -2.63 -8.13
N GLU A 140 12.43 -2.66 -9.33
CA GLU A 140 11.78 -3.27 -10.49
C GLU A 140 12.15 -4.75 -10.58
N LEU A 141 11.16 -5.60 -10.76
CA LEU A 141 11.37 -7.01 -11.07
C LEU A 141 11.23 -7.20 -12.57
N LYS A 142 12.33 -7.43 -13.26
CA LYS A 142 12.38 -7.62 -14.72
C LYS A 142 13.24 -8.82 -15.07
N ASP A 143 12.68 -9.72 -15.88
CA ASP A 143 13.37 -10.93 -16.36
C ASP A 143 14.01 -11.77 -15.24
N GLY A 144 13.32 -11.90 -14.10
CA GLY A 144 13.81 -12.61 -12.91
C GLY A 144 14.92 -11.89 -12.14
N LYS A 145 15.23 -10.64 -12.47
CA LYS A 145 16.23 -9.80 -11.80
C LYS A 145 15.56 -8.67 -11.02
N ALA A 146 16.15 -8.35 -9.87
CA ALA A 146 15.79 -7.19 -9.09
C ALA A 146 16.70 -6.01 -9.48
N ILE A 147 16.10 -4.91 -9.93
CA ILE A 147 16.79 -3.69 -10.35
C ILE A 147 16.37 -2.57 -9.42
N GLU A 148 17.33 -1.94 -8.74
CA GLU A 148 17.05 -0.80 -7.88
C GLU A 148 16.75 0.44 -8.74
N ILE A 149 15.51 0.93 -8.66
CA ILE A 149 15.05 2.16 -9.32
C ILE A 149 15.27 3.39 -8.42
N ARG A 150 15.04 3.20 -7.12
CA ARG A 150 15.31 4.21 -6.09
C ARG A 150 15.90 3.51 -4.87
N ARG A 151 17.07 3.98 -4.43
CA ARG A 151 17.64 3.51 -3.16
C ARG A 151 16.82 3.99 -1.96
N ARG A 152 17.00 3.34 -0.83
CA ARG A 152 16.43 3.83 0.42
C ARG A 152 16.97 5.24 0.73
N GLN A 153 16.09 6.11 1.16
CA GLN A 153 16.47 7.44 1.65
C GLN A 153 17.33 7.31 2.92
N ASN A 154 18.19 8.29 3.14
CA ASN A 154 19.02 8.39 4.34
C ASN A 154 19.03 9.82 4.90
N ILE A 155 19.72 10.02 6.01
CA ILE A 155 19.77 11.32 6.69
C ILE A 155 20.35 12.43 5.80
N ALA A 156 21.34 12.14 4.96
CA ALA A 156 21.93 13.13 4.08
C ALA A 156 20.90 13.68 3.07
N ASP A 157 19.99 12.83 2.59
CA ASP A 157 18.92 13.27 1.69
C ASP A 157 17.95 14.24 2.42
N VAL A 158 17.64 13.96 3.67
CA VAL A 158 16.73 14.81 4.48
C VAL A 158 17.36 16.17 4.76
N ILE A 159 18.61 16.20 5.18
CA ILE A 159 19.28 17.45 5.56
C ILE A 159 19.79 18.27 4.37
N SER A 160 19.85 17.68 3.16
CA SER A 160 20.34 18.36 1.94
C SER A 160 19.55 19.61 1.56
N LEU A 161 18.31 19.73 2.05
CA LEU A 161 17.45 20.89 1.83
C LEU A 161 17.77 22.06 2.80
N TYR A 162 18.55 21.80 3.83
CA TYR A 162 18.87 22.79 4.86
C TYR A 162 20.30 23.31 4.65
N LYS A 163 20.47 24.61 4.82
CA LYS A 163 21.80 25.24 4.87
C LYS A 163 22.32 25.10 6.30
N ILE A 164 23.14 24.09 6.53
CA ILE A 164 23.76 23.81 7.82
C ILE A 164 25.25 24.18 7.70
#